data_6a796c40e834223012f23e3e4c17e3ca
#
_entry.id   6a796c40e834223012f23e3e4c17e3ca
#
_cell.length_a   1.000
_cell.length_b   1.000
_cell.length_c   1.000
_cell.angle_alpha   90.00
_cell.angle_beta   90.00
_cell.angle_gamma   90.00
#
_symmetry.space_group_name_H-M   'P 1'
#
loop_
_entity.id
_entity.type
_entity.pdbx_description
1 polymer ?
#
loop_
_entity_poly.entity_id
_entity_poly.type
_entity_poly.pdbx_seq_one_letter_code
_entity_poly.pdbx_strand_id
1 'polypeptide(L)'
;MIRNAFIALVLSTASLASAGQTLPESAKVGSFYAGCQAYTFKSFDLMAALDKIAAAGGKTVEFYPGQTLSKVDPKVKFDQNTTEAQRAQVKDKLKTLGLTPVGFGVVGGLGKDEASTRKIFEFCKDMGIGIVVAEPTETKEAYDIIEKLVKEFDIKMAIHNHPRQPLNPKYRYWDPEYVLSMVKDRDPRMGSCADIGHFVRSGVKPTDAIRILKGRIFDSHVKDLDAFGERGAKDQVWGTGKSDIPAVLNLYAEQGFYGPLDVEWEKDWETSLPDVTKCLEWLKNFKPTK
;
A
#
# COMPACT_ATOMS: atom_id res chain seq x y z
N MET A 1 -17.04 -0.04 -64.19
CA MET A 1 -16.36 0.73 -63.08
C MET A 1 -16.95 0.25 -61.80
N ILE A 2 -16.26 -0.64 -61.10
CA ILE A 2 -16.70 -1.21 -59.79
C ILE A 2 -15.91 -0.46 -58.72
N ARG A 3 -16.62 0.31 -57.86
CA ARG A 3 -16.03 1.04 -56.72
C ARG A 3 -15.99 0.07 -55.53
N ASN A 4 -14.79 -0.36 -55.17
CA ASN A 4 -14.58 -1.09 -53.91
C ASN A 4 -14.64 -0.09 -52.74
N ALA A 5 -15.63 -0.24 -51.85
CA ALA A 5 -15.69 0.46 -50.62
C ALA A 5 -14.90 -0.34 -49.55
N PHE A 6 -13.78 0.22 -49.11
CA PHE A 6 -13.06 -0.31 -47.92
C PHE A 6 -13.79 0.17 -46.68
N ILE A 7 -14.40 -0.76 -45.92
CA ILE A 7 -14.91 -0.51 -44.59
C ILE A 7 -13.72 -0.66 -43.64
N ALA A 8 -13.23 0.45 -43.10
CA ALA A 8 -12.24 0.44 -42.02
C ALA A 8 -12.95 0.08 -40.69
N LEU A 9 -12.67 -1.11 -40.19
CA LEU A 9 -13.10 -1.57 -38.88
C LEU A 9 -12.24 -0.86 -37.83
N VAL A 10 -12.76 0.19 -37.21
CA VAL A 10 -12.14 0.84 -36.03
C VAL A 10 -12.39 -0.06 -34.85
N LEU A 11 -11.42 -0.89 -34.47
CA LEU A 11 -11.38 -1.58 -33.19
C LEU A 11 -11.13 -0.54 -32.09
N SER A 12 -12.19 -0.07 -31.46
CA SER A 12 -12.08 0.70 -30.22
C SER A 12 -11.62 -0.27 -29.12
N THR A 13 -10.34 -0.20 -28.75
CA THR A 13 -9.86 -0.80 -27.51
C THR A 13 -10.45 -0.01 -26.35
N ALA A 14 -11.59 -0.47 -25.84
CA ALA A 14 -12.09 0.01 -24.57
C ALA A 14 -11.07 -0.38 -23.51
N SER A 15 -10.27 0.58 -23.07
CA SER A 15 -9.47 0.46 -21.85
C SER A 15 -10.48 0.22 -20.72
N LEU A 16 -10.56 -0.99 -20.22
CA LEU A 16 -11.24 -1.31 -18.97
C LEU A 16 -10.46 -0.58 -17.85
N ALA A 17 -10.83 0.68 -17.61
CA ALA A 17 -10.40 1.35 -16.40
C ALA A 17 -10.87 0.50 -15.24
N SER A 18 -9.94 -0.09 -14.50
CA SER A 18 -10.22 -0.77 -13.23
C SER A 18 -10.92 0.24 -12.33
N ALA A 19 -12.19 0.03 -12.05
CA ALA A 19 -12.99 0.89 -11.17
C ALA A 19 -12.61 0.59 -9.72
N GLY A 20 -11.40 0.93 -9.32
CA GLY A 20 -10.97 0.89 -7.92
C GLY A 20 -11.40 2.15 -7.17
N GLN A 21 -11.13 2.20 -5.87
CA GLN A 21 -11.38 3.38 -5.05
C GLN A 21 -10.80 4.64 -5.71
N THR A 22 -11.64 5.64 -5.94
CA THR A 22 -11.21 6.96 -6.39
C THR A 22 -10.86 7.81 -5.17
N LEU A 23 -9.60 8.22 -5.06
CA LEU A 23 -9.14 9.07 -3.98
C LEU A 23 -9.48 10.54 -4.27
N PRO A 24 -9.99 11.30 -3.28
CA PRO A 24 -10.29 12.72 -3.47
C PRO A 24 -8.99 13.54 -3.55
N GLU A 25 -9.01 14.63 -4.30
CA GLU A 25 -7.86 15.55 -4.42
C GLU A 25 -7.36 16.06 -3.06
N SER A 26 -8.26 16.21 -2.08
CA SER A 26 -7.92 16.58 -0.70
C SER A 26 -7.03 15.56 0.03
N ALA A 27 -6.93 14.33 -0.49
CA ALA A 27 -6.05 13.29 0.05
C ALA A 27 -4.60 13.38 -0.48
N LYS A 28 -4.27 14.41 -1.25
CA LYS A 28 -2.90 14.64 -1.74
C LYS A 28 -2.04 15.41 -0.73
N VAL A 29 -0.76 15.04 -0.71
CA VAL A 29 0.35 15.78 -0.12
C VAL A 29 1.31 16.13 -1.27
N GLY A 30 1.35 17.39 -1.68
CA GLY A 30 2.05 17.77 -2.91
C GLY A 30 1.39 17.17 -4.15
N SER A 31 2.13 16.39 -4.92
CA SER A 31 1.64 15.76 -6.16
C SER A 31 1.06 14.36 -5.95
N PHE A 32 1.22 13.77 -4.76
CA PHE A 32 0.90 12.37 -4.51
C PHE A 32 -0.21 12.22 -3.45
N TYR A 33 -1.00 11.16 -3.55
CA TYR A 33 -1.85 10.70 -2.46
C TYR A 33 -0.95 10.08 -1.41
N ALA A 34 -0.91 10.63 -0.19
CA ALA A 34 0.05 10.19 0.81
C ALA A 34 -0.42 10.37 2.25
N GLY A 35 0.07 9.49 3.09
CA GLY A 35 -0.13 9.47 4.51
C GLY A 35 0.81 8.50 5.20
N CYS A 36 0.26 7.66 6.06
CA CYS A 36 1.07 6.69 6.79
C CYS A 36 0.41 5.32 6.84
N GLN A 37 1.23 4.30 6.77
CA GLN A 37 0.91 3.01 7.35
C GLN A 37 0.85 3.17 8.88
N ALA A 38 -0.27 2.78 9.51
CA ALA A 38 -0.51 3.02 10.94
C ALA A 38 0.49 2.33 11.87
N TYR A 39 1.23 1.32 11.37
CA TYR A 39 2.32 0.66 12.09
C TYR A 39 3.46 1.62 12.46
N THR A 40 3.62 2.73 11.75
CA THR A 40 4.51 3.86 12.09
C THR A 40 4.28 4.34 13.52
N PHE A 41 3.06 4.22 14.02
CA PHE A 41 2.66 4.63 15.38
C PHE A 41 2.15 3.44 16.21
N LYS A 42 2.72 2.25 16.03
CA LYS A 42 2.27 1.01 16.70
C LYS A 42 2.36 1.01 18.22
N SER A 43 3.17 1.89 18.79
CA SER A 43 3.23 2.09 20.26
C SER A 43 1.98 2.79 20.80
N PHE A 44 1.08 3.26 19.93
CA PHE A 44 -0.17 3.93 20.28
C PHE A 44 -1.37 3.07 19.86
N ASP A 45 -2.51 3.29 20.53
CA ASP A 45 -3.78 2.78 20.01
C ASP A 45 -4.16 3.47 18.69
N LEU A 46 -5.09 2.87 17.95
CA LEU A 46 -5.48 3.37 16.64
C LEU A 46 -5.98 4.82 16.68
N MET A 47 -6.81 5.17 17.68
CA MET A 47 -7.37 6.52 17.76
C MET A 47 -6.28 7.57 17.93
N ALA A 48 -5.27 7.29 18.76
CA ALA A 48 -4.10 8.16 18.93
C ALA A 48 -3.16 8.14 17.71
N ALA A 49 -3.01 6.99 17.05
CA ALA A 49 -2.24 6.88 15.81
C ALA A 49 -2.84 7.76 14.69
N LEU A 50 -4.18 7.76 14.53
CA LEU A 50 -4.87 8.62 13.57
C LEU A 50 -4.64 10.12 13.86
N ASP A 51 -4.67 10.54 15.13
CA ASP A 51 -4.33 11.92 15.50
C ASP A 51 -2.90 12.28 15.07
N LYS A 52 -1.94 11.36 15.28
CA LYS A 52 -0.55 11.56 14.89
C LYS A 52 -0.35 11.62 13.37
N ILE A 53 -1.01 10.75 12.61
CA ILE A 53 -0.98 10.79 11.14
C ILE A 53 -1.48 12.14 10.63
N ALA A 54 -2.62 12.61 11.13
CA ALA A 54 -3.16 13.92 10.76
C ALA A 54 -2.22 15.07 11.18
N ALA A 55 -1.66 15.02 12.40
CA ALA A 55 -0.72 16.02 12.92
C ALA A 55 0.59 16.06 12.10
N ALA A 56 1.06 14.93 11.59
CA ALA A 56 2.20 14.85 10.69
C ALA A 56 1.92 15.45 9.30
N GLY A 57 0.67 15.75 8.97
CA GLY A 57 0.26 16.26 7.65
C GLY A 57 -0.19 15.16 6.67
N GLY A 58 -0.29 13.92 7.11
CA GLY A 58 -0.84 12.81 6.31
C GLY A 58 -2.30 13.05 5.92
N LYS A 59 -2.70 12.50 4.77
CA LYS A 59 -4.04 12.61 4.21
C LYS A 59 -4.67 11.25 3.95
N THR A 60 -3.87 10.21 3.88
CA THR A 60 -4.30 8.82 3.75
C THR A 60 -3.86 8.01 4.96
N VAL A 61 -4.49 6.87 5.17
CA VAL A 61 -4.08 5.87 6.16
C VAL A 61 -4.23 4.46 5.61
N GLU A 62 -3.18 3.68 5.74
CA GLU A 62 -3.25 2.23 5.69
C GLU A 62 -3.30 1.69 7.13
N PHE A 63 -4.30 0.86 7.42
CA PHE A 63 -4.43 0.20 8.71
C PHE A 63 -3.64 -1.10 8.74
N TYR A 64 -3.20 -1.54 9.93
CA TYR A 64 -2.69 -2.90 10.10
C TYR A 64 -3.58 -3.74 11.00
N PRO A 65 -3.75 -5.06 10.71
CA PRO A 65 -4.58 -5.93 11.49
C PRO A 65 -4.04 -6.12 12.90
N GLY A 66 -4.93 -6.03 13.90
CA GLY A 66 -4.60 -6.30 15.29
C GLY A 66 -4.07 -5.12 16.09
N GLN A 67 -4.07 -3.89 15.53
CA GLN A 67 -3.82 -2.69 16.34
C GLN A 67 -4.87 -2.54 17.44
N THR A 68 -4.45 -2.19 18.65
CA THR A 68 -5.41 -1.86 19.73
C THR A 68 -6.29 -0.70 19.27
N LEU A 69 -7.62 -0.86 19.38
CA LEU A 69 -8.57 0.15 18.88
C LEU A 69 -8.47 1.46 19.67
N SER A 70 -8.49 1.37 21.00
CA SER A 70 -8.42 2.53 21.88
C SER A 70 -7.91 2.14 23.28
N LYS A 71 -7.49 3.15 24.05
CA LYS A 71 -7.09 2.97 25.47
C LYS A 71 -8.25 2.59 26.38
N VAL A 72 -9.49 2.85 25.99
CA VAL A 72 -10.70 2.57 26.79
C VAL A 72 -10.89 1.06 26.92
N ASP A 73 -10.65 0.30 25.84
CA ASP A 73 -10.66 -1.16 25.88
C ASP A 73 -9.44 -1.71 25.12
N PRO A 74 -8.32 -1.94 25.83
CA PRO A 74 -7.07 -2.41 25.20
C PRO A 74 -7.15 -3.82 24.60
N LYS A 75 -8.18 -4.60 24.94
CA LYS A 75 -8.39 -5.95 24.41
C LYS A 75 -9.01 -5.93 23.01
N VAL A 76 -9.73 -4.86 22.68
CA VAL A 76 -10.34 -4.72 21.35
C VAL A 76 -9.26 -4.39 20.33
N LYS A 77 -9.19 -5.23 19.31
CA LYS A 77 -8.28 -5.04 18.18
C LYS A 77 -9.07 -4.57 16.95
N PHE A 78 -8.44 -3.72 16.17
CA PHE A 78 -9.02 -3.25 14.91
C PHE A 78 -8.63 -4.21 13.79
N ASP A 79 -9.60 -4.99 13.35
CA ASP A 79 -9.48 -5.95 12.26
C ASP A 79 -10.89 -6.33 11.75
N GLN A 80 -10.98 -7.34 10.89
CA GLN A 80 -12.22 -7.84 10.29
C GLN A 80 -13.26 -8.39 11.30
N ASN A 81 -12.91 -8.52 12.59
CA ASN A 81 -13.83 -8.94 13.65
C ASN A 81 -14.41 -7.75 14.45
N THR A 82 -13.99 -6.54 14.12
CA THR A 82 -14.48 -5.30 14.74
C THR A 82 -15.99 -5.15 14.51
N THR A 83 -16.74 -4.79 15.54
CA THR A 83 -18.18 -4.58 15.46
C THR A 83 -18.53 -3.35 14.60
N GLU A 84 -19.75 -3.28 14.08
CA GLU A 84 -20.24 -2.14 13.31
C GLU A 84 -20.10 -0.82 14.08
N ALA A 85 -20.48 -0.82 15.39
CA ALA A 85 -20.37 0.36 16.25
C ALA A 85 -18.91 0.83 16.41
N GLN A 86 -17.96 -0.11 16.55
CA GLN A 86 -16.54 0.22 16.62
C GLN A 86 -16.01 0.77 15.29
N ARG A 87 -16.43 0.19 14.16
CA ARG A 87 -16.09 0.71 12.83
C ARG A 87 -16.66 2.12 12.61
N ALA A 88 -17.89 2.37 13.06
CA ALA A 88 -18.49 3.70 12.99
C ALA A 88 -17.66 4.74 13.75
N GLN A 89 -17.15 4.43 14.95
CA GLN A 89 -16.27 5.33 15.70
C GLN A 89 -15.00 5.66 14.91
N VAL A 90 -14.39 4.68 14.23
CA VAL A 90 -13.20 4.92 13.39
C VAL A 90 -13.56 5.77 12.17
N LYS A 91 -14.67 5.50 11.50
CA LYS A 91 -15.16 6.30 10.36
C LYS A 91 -15.40 7.77 10.76
N ASP A 92 -16.01 8.00 11.93
CA ASP A 92 -16.24 9.36 12.46
C ASP A 92 -14.91 10.07 12.77
N LYS A 93 -13.94 9.34 13.36
CA LYS A 93 -12.60 9.86 13.62
C LYS A 93 -11.88 10.25 12.33
N LEU A 94 -11.90 9.38 11.31
CA LEU A 94 -11.33 9.66 9.99
C LEU A 94 -11.93 10.91 9.36
N LYS A 95 -13.26 11.02 9.40
CA LYS A 95 -14.00 12.19 8.89
C LYS A 95 -13.58 13.47 9.63
N THR A 96 -13.50 13.42 10.97
CA THR A 96 -13.09 14.56 11.80
C THR A 96 -11.68 15.04 11.47
N LEU A 97 -10.77 14.10 11.19
CA LEU A 97 -9.38 14.40 10.88
C LEU A 97 -9.11 14.68 9.39
N GLY A 98 -10.11 14.46 8.52
CA GLY A 98 -9.96 14.57 7.06
C GLY A 98 -9.01 13.52 6.48
N LEU A 99 -8.94 12.33 7.10
CA LEU A 99 -8.15 11.20 6.63
C LEU A 99 -8.97 10.28 5.72
N THR A 100 -8.38 9.83 4.63
CA THR A 100 -8.97 8.86 3.70
C THR A 100 -8.35 7.48 3.94
N PRO A 101 -9.13 6.44 4.29
CA PRO A 101 -8.61 5.08 4.39
C PRO A 101 -8.29 4.55 2.99
N VAL A 102 -7.10 3.97 2.80
CA VAL A 102 -6.65 3.48 1.48
C VAL A 102 -6.33 1.99 1.50
N GLY A 103 -5.68 1.51 2.55
CA GLY A 103 -5.18 0.15 2.66
C GLY A 103 -5.48 -0.52 3.99
N PHE A 104 -5.42 -1.85 3.97
CA PHE A 104 -5.45 -2.71 5.15
C PHE A 104 -4.43 -3.84 4.99
N GLY A 105 -3.37 -3.81 5.76
CA GLY A 105 -2.27 -4.77 5.70
C GLY A 105 -1.17 -4.50 6.75
N VAL A 106 -0.20 -5.41 6.91
CA VAL A 106 0.02 -6.56 6.02
C VAL A 106 -0.75 -7.77 6.55
N VAL A 107 -1.64 -8.31 5.72
CA VAL A 107 -2.39 -9.52 6.06
C VAL A 107 -1.55 -10.75 5.68
N GLY A 108 -1.06 -11.48 6.69
CA GLY A 108 -0.34 -12.73 6.49
C GLY A 108 -1.26 -13.88 6.11
N GLY A 109 -0.85 -14.72 5.13
CA GLY A 109 -1.57 -15.93 4.77
C GLY A 109 -2.93 -15.72 4.12
N LEU A 110 -3.16 -14.57 3.45
CA LEU A 110 -4.37 -14.30 2.68
C LEU A 110 -4.61 -15.44 1.67
N GLY A 111 -5.87 -15.84 1.48
CA GLY A 111 -6.22 -16.93 0.57
C GLY A 111 -6.13 -18.33 1.19
N LYS A 112 -5.75 -18.48 2.45
CA LYS A 112 -5.68 -19.79 3.13
C LYS A 112 -7.01 -20.55 3.06
N ASP A 113 -8.12 -19.86 3.23
CA ASP A 113 -9.48 -20.33 2.98
C ASP A 113 -10.38 -19.19 2.52
N GLU A 114 -11.46 -19.49 1.80
CA GLU A 114 -12.34 -18.47 1.24
C GLU A 114 -13.11 -17.71 2.32
N ALA A 115 -13.56 -18.38 3.38
CA ALA A 115 -14.43 -17.75 4.38
C ALA A 115 -13.68 -16.67 5.18
N SER A 116 -12.47 -16.96 5.64
CA SER A 116 -11.64 -15.97 6.37
C SER A 116 -11.17 -14.84 5.45
N THR A 117 -10.82 -15.17 4.21
CA THR A 117 -10.40 -14.17 3.21
C THR A 117 -11.55 -13.23 2.87
N ARG A 118 -12.77 -13.75 2.67
CA ARG A 118 -13.98 -12.97 2.39
C ARG A 118 -14.28 -11.95 3.49
N LYS A 119 -14.16 -12.34 4.76
CA LYS A 119 -14.38 -11.40 5.89
C LYS A 119 -13.46 -10.18 5.83
N ILE A 120 -12.23 -10.34 5.34
CA ILE A 120 -11.29 -9.23 5.16
C ILE A 120 -11.79 -8.29 4.06
N PHE A 121 -12.25 -8.83 2.92
CA PHE A 121 -12.80 -8.01 1.84
C PHE A 121 -14.11 -7.30 2.23
N GLU A 122 -15.00 -7.97 2.97
CA GLU A 122 -16.21 -7.39 3.53
C GLU A 122 -15.90 -6.22 4.48
N PHE A 123 -14.94 -6.43 5.39
CA PHE A 123 -14.44 -5.38 6.28
C PHE A 123 -13.87 -4.19 5.49
N CYS A 124 -13.00 -4.44 4.51
CA CYS A 124 -12.43 -3.39 3.68
C CYS A 124 -13.53 -2.62 2.92
N LYS A 125 -14.52 -3.33 2.36
CA LYS A 125 -15.67 -2.71 1.68
C LYS A 125 -16.46 -1.80 2.61
N ASP A 126 -16.78 -2.28 3.83
CA ASP A 126 -17.50 -1.48 4.82
C ASP A 126 -16.71 -0.25 5.28
N MET A 127 -15.38 -0.39 5.44
CA MET A 127 -14.52 0.72 5.84
C MET A 127 -14.18 1.69 4.71
N GLY A 128 -14.56 1.40 3.47
CA GLY A 128 -14.21 2.22 2.30
C GLY A 128 -12.74 2.09 1.88
N ILE A 129 -12.10 0.97 2.23
CA ILE A 129 -10.69 0.64 1.91
C ILE A 129 -10.63 0.00 0.53
N GLY A 130 -9.77 0.53 -0.34
CA GLY A 130 -9.66 0.06 -1.73
C GLY A 130 -8.57 -0.97 -1.98
N ILE A 131 -7.68 -1.21 -1.01
CA ILE A 131 -6.52 -2.09 -1.19
C ILE A 131 -6.38 -3.01 0.03
N VAL A 132 -6.34 -4.33 -0.21
CA VAL A 132 -5.85 -5.31 0.77
C VAL A 132 -4.37 -5.53 0.51
N VAL A 133 -3.53 -5.11 1.45
CA VAL A 133 -2.08 -5.33 1.40
C VAL A 133 -1.76 -6.64 2.12
N ALA A 134 -1.07 -7.56 1.47
CA ALA A 134 -0.94 -8.91 2.00
C ALA A 134 0.36 -9.61 1.61
N GLU A 135 0.69 -10.65 2.38
CA GLU A 135 1.54 -11.76 1.96
C GLU A 135 0.64 -13.01 1.83
N PRO A 136 0.16 -13.30 0.61
CA PRO A 136 -0.74 -14.44 0.39
C PRO A 136 -0.10 -15.79 0.72
N THR A 137 -0.92 -16.80 0.96
CA THR A 137 -0.46 -18.18 0.96
C THR A 137 0.04 -18.53 -0.46
N GLU A 138 1.27 -19.06 -0.58
CA GLU A 138 1.93 -19.30 -1.87
C GLU A 138 1.43 -20.56 -2.58
N THR A 139 0.11 -20.68 -2.77
CA THR A 139 -0.51 -21.77 -3.53
C THR A 139 -1.43 -21.23 -4.63
N LYS A 140 -1.61 -22.01 -5.69
CA LYS A 140 -2.51 -21.64 -6.78
C LYS A 140 -3.94 -21.40 -6.27
N GLU A 141 -4.42 -22.26 -5.39
CA GLU A 141 -5.76 -22.22 -4.81
C GLU A 141 -5.98 -20.92 -4.02
N ALA A 142 -4.97 -20.47 -3.26
CA ALA A 142 -5.04 -19.21 -2.52
C ALA A 142 -5.20 -18.03 -3.48
N TYR A 143 -4.42 -17.99 -4.55
CA TYR A 143 -4.52 -16.94 -5.55
C TYR A 143 -5.83 -17.00 -6.34
N ASP A 144 -6.40 -18.17 -6.59
CA ASP A 144 -7.71 -18.34 -7.24
C ASP A 144 -8.84 -17.79 -6.33
N ILE A 145 -8.78 -18.05 -5.01
CA ILE A 145 -9.70 -17.45 -4.02
C ILE A 145 -9.59 -15.92 -4.03
N ILE A 146 -8.37 -15.40 -3.95
CA ILE A 146 -8.12 -13.95 -3.95
C ILE A 146 -8.65 -13.34 -5.25
N GLU A 147 -8.35 -13.93 -6.40
CA GLU A 147 -8.79 -13.43 -7.71
C GLU A 147 -10.31 -13.38 -7.84
N LYS A 148 -11.03 -14.35 -7.30
CA LYS A 148 -12.48 -14.33 -7.19
C LYS A 148 -12.97 -13.13 -6.38
N LEU A 149 -12.36 -12.88 -5.20
CA LEU A 149 -12.79 -11.85 -4.26
C LEU A 149 -12.44 -10.43 -4.73
N VAL A 150 -11.28 -10.21 -5.35
CA VAL A 150 -10.97 -8.88 -5.92
C VAL A 150 -11.96 -8.48 -7.01
N LYS A 151 -12.46 -9.46 -7.79
CA LYS A 151 -13.50 -9.24 -8.81
C LYS A 151 -14.86 -8.94 -8.16
N GLU A 152 -15.23 -9.72 -7.15
CA GLU A 152 -16.54 -9.62 -6.48
C GLU A 152 -16.71 -8.30 -5.73
N PHE A 153 -15.67 -7.89 -4.99
CA PHE A 153 -15.72 -6.68 -4.14
C PHE A 153 -15.26 -5.40 -4.84
N ASP A 154 -14.63 -5.52 -6.01
CA ASP A 154 -13.91 -4.45 -6.72
C ASP A 154 -12.89 -3.76 -5.81
N ILE A 155 -12.11 -4.56 -5.09
CA ILE A 155 -11.03 -4.15 -4.19
C ILE A 155 -9.73 -4.76 -4.73
N LYS A 156 -8.64 -3.98 -4.72
CA LYS A 156 -7.33 -4.45 -5.15
C LYS A 156 -6.67 -5.31 -4.06
N MET A 157 -5.84 -6.26 -4.48
CA MET A 157 -4.91 -6.95 -3.61
C MET A 157 -3.48 -6.61 -4.02
N ALA A 158 -2.68 -6.18 -3.07
CA ALA A 158 -1.30 -5.77 -3.28
C ALA A 158 -0.35 -6.64 -2.45
N ILE A 159 0.53 -7.39 -3.12
CA ILE A 159 1.56 -8.19 -2.44
C ILE A 159 2.59 -7.25 -1.84
N HIS A 160 2.79 -7.35 -0.53
CA HIS A 160 3.83 -6.63 0.21
C HIS A 160 5.14 -7.43 0.20
N ASN A 161 6.26 -6.74 0.14
CA ASN A 161 7.58 -7.32 0.25
C ASN A 161 8.24 -6.97 1.60
N HIS A 162 8.47 -7.96 2.47
CA HIS A 162 9.42 -7.84 3.57
C HIS A 162 10.87 -8.09 3.10
N PRO A 163 11.89 -7.78 3.92
CA PRO A 163 13.27 -8.00 3.53
C PRO A 163 13.58 -9.49 3.31
N ARG A 164 14.53 -9.76 2.43
CA ARG A 164 15.07 -11.11 2.23
C ARG A 164 15.41 -11.76 3.57
N GLN A 165 14.99 -13.02 3.72
CA GLN A 165 15.17 -13.81 4.94
C GLN A 165 16.25 -14.88 4.72
N PRO A 166 17.52 -14.66 5.13
CA PRO A 166 18.61 -15.62 4.85
C PRO A 166 18.36 -17.01 5.46
N LEU A 167 17.66 -17.08 6.59
CA LEU A 167 17.33 -18.33 7.26
C LEU A 167 16.02 -19.00 6.74
N ASN A 168 15.30 -18.33 5.86
CA ASN A 168 14.11 -18.85 5.20
C ASN A 168 14.21 -18.64 3.68
N PRO A 169 14.94 -19.49 2.94
CA PRO A 169 15.12 -19.34 1.50
C PRO A 169 13.83 -19.55 0.70
N LYS A 170 12.79 -20.06 1.33
CA LYS A 170 11.45 -20.19 0.71
C LYS A 170 10.71 -18.87 0.65
N TYR A 171 11.02 -17.89 1.51
CA TYR A 171 10.41 -16.58 1.47
C TYR A 171 10.92 -15.78 0.25
N ARG A 172 10.06 -15.48 -0.70
CA ARG A 172 10.42 -14.91 -2.01
C ARG A 172 9.78 -13.56 -2.32
N TYR A 173 8.87 -13.06 -1.52
CA TYR A 173 8.20 -11.77 -1.80
C TYR A 173 9.16 -10.56 -1.81
N TRP A 174 10.40 -10.70 -1.31
CA TRP A 174 11.45 -9.68 -1.43
C TRP A 174 11.95 -9.47 -2.88
N ASP A 175 11.68 -10.43 -3.79
CA ASP A 175 12.12 -10.42 -5.17
C ASP A 175 11.01 -9.88 -6.09
N PRO A 176 11.17 -8.70 -6.74
CA PRO A 176 10.15 -8.10 -7.58
C PRO A 176 9.79 -8.95 -8.80
N GLU A 177 10.73 -9.73 -9.36
CA GLU A 177 10.44 -10.67 -10.45
C GLU A 177 9.50 -11.79 -9.99
N TYR A 178 9.71 -12.29 -8.78
CA TYR A 178 8.82 -13.28 -8.20
C TYR A 178 7.42 -12.69 -7.97
N VAL A 179 7.33 -11.50 -7.36
CA VAL A 179 6.03 -10.83 -7.15
C VAL A 179 5.31 -10.63 -8.49
N LEU A 180 6.01 -10.14 -9.52
CA LEU A 180 5.42 -9.99 -10.86
C LEU A 180 4.92 -11.32 -11.42
N SER A 181 5.70 -12.40 -11.26
CA SER A 181 5.33 -13.72 -11.75
C SER A 181 4.03 -14.25 -11.15
N MET A 182 3.73 -13.85 -9.90
CA MET A 182 2.51 -14.28 -9.19
C MET A 182 1.25 -13.51 -9.63
N VAL A 183 1.40 -12.32 -10.23
CA VAL A 183 0.25 -11.46 -10.55
C VAL A 183 0.10 -11.12 -12.04
N LYS A 184 1.14 -11.27 -12.87
CA LYS A 184 1.15 -10.79 -14.27
C LYS A 184 0.03 -11.36 -15.14
N ASP A 185 -0.31 -12.62 -14.94
CA ASP A 185 -1.31 -13.36 -15.74
C ASP A 185 -2.66 -13.47 -15.01
N ARG A 186 -2.86 -12.70 -13.92
CA ARG A 186 -4.09 -12.67 -13.12
C ARG A 186 -4.87 -11.38 -13.33
N ASP A 187 -6.04 -11.29 -12.71
CA ASP A 187 -6.87 -10.10 -12.77
C ASP A 187 -6.05 -8.83 -12.53
N PRO A 188 -6.30 -7.74 -13.28
CA PRO A 188 -5.55 -6.50 -13.13
C PRO A 188 -5.68 -5.83 -11.74
N ARG A 189 -6.58 -6.29 -10.87
CA ARG A 189 -6.68 -5.85 -9.47
C ARG A 189 -5.70 -6.54 -8.53
N MET A 190 -4.89 -7.48 -9.04
CA MET A 190 -3.83 -8.15 -8.29
C MET A 190 -2.47 -7.53 -8.66
N GLY A 191 -1.74 -7.06 -7.67
CA GLY A 191 -0.48 -6.33 -7.90
C GLY A 191 0.42 -6.31 -6.67
N SER A 192 1.14 -5.21 -6.48
CA SER A 192 2.15 -5.04 -5.44
C SER A 192 1.91 -3.79 -4.60
N CYS A 193 2.13 -3.90 -3.30
CA CYS A 193 2.53 -2.81 -2.42
C CYS A 193 4.06 -2.82 -2.37
N ALA A 194 4.69 -1.83 -3.01
CA ALA A 194 6.13 -1.77 -3.12
C ALA A 194 6.74 -1.14 -1.85
N ASP A 195 7.29 -1.96 -0.96
CA ASP A 195 8.06 -1.44 0.16
C ASP A 195 9.50 -1.11 -0.27
N ILE A 196 9.74 0.17 -0.40
CA ILE A 196 11.01 0.73 -0.88
C ILE A 196 12.17 0.37 0.05
N GLY A 197 11.99 0.51 1.38
CA GLY A 197 13.02 0.21 2.35
C GLY A 197 13.35 -1.28 2.41
N HIS A 198 12.37 -2.14 2.24
CA HIS A 198 12.59 -3.57 2.25
C HIS A 198 13.30 -4.06 0.97
N PHE A 199 13.10 -3.41 -0.17
CA PHE A 199 13.96 -3.62 -1.33
C PHE A 199 15.41 -3.24 -1.01
N VAL A 200 15.64 -2.04 -0.44
CA VAL A 200 16.98 -1.57 -0.03
C VAL A 200 17.63 -2.54 0.95
N ARG A 201 16.93 -3.00 1.99
CA ARG A 201 17.42 -3.99 2.96
C ARG A 201 17.76 -5.34 2.32
N SER A 202 17.14 -5.66 1.18
CA SER A 202 17.38 -6.88 0.41
C SER A 202 18.51 -6.75 -0.62
N GLY A 203 19.10 -5.56 -0.77
CA GLY A 203 20.09 -5.27 -1.80
C GLY A 203 19.51 -5.10 -3.20
N VAL A 204 18.20 -4.85 -3.29
CA VAL A 204 17.48 -4.55 -4.54
C VAL A 204 17.37 -3.03 -4.69
N LYS A 205 17.77 -2.49 -5.83
CA LYS A 205 17.58 -1.07 -6.11
C LYS A 205 16.08 -0.79 -6.31
N PRO A 206 15.48 0.14 -5.55
CA PRO A 206 14.05 0.42 -5.66
C PRO A 206 13.59 0.77 -7.08
N THR A 207 14.38 1.57 -7.80
CA THR A 207 14.06 1.95 -9.19
C THR A 207 14.01 0.76 -10.14
N ASP A 208 14.82 -0.28 -9.92
CA ASP A 208 14.77 -1.50 -10.74
C ASP A 208 13.52 -2.31 -10.40
N ALA A 209 13.19 -2.46 -9.10
CA ALA A 209 11.96 -3.11 -8.67
C ALA A 209 10.70 -2.43 -9.25
N ILE A 210 10.65 -1.09 -9.23
CA ILE A 210 9.53 -0.31 -9.78
C ILE A 210 9.41 -0.50 -11.30
N ARG A 211 10.53 -0.59 -12.03
CA ARG A 211 10.49 -0.88 -13.49
C ARG A 211 9.95 -2.27 -13.78
N ILE A 212 10.37 -3.28 -13.01
CA ILE A 212 9.88 -4.66 -13.11
C ILE A 212 8.37 -4.69 -12.85
N LEU A 213 7.90 -4.04 -11.79
CA LEU A 213 6.50 -4.06 -11.34
C LEU A 213 5.61 -3.03 -12.07
N LYS A 214 6.10 -2.40 -13.15
CA LYS A 214 5.35 -1.38 -13.90
C LYS A 214 3.92 -1.82 -14.24
N GLY A 215 2.96 -0.96 -13.89
CA GLY A 215 1.53 -1.20 -14.12
C GLY A 215 0.87 -2.14 -13.11
N ARG A 216 1.62 -2.66 -12.13
CA ARG A 216 1.11 -3.53 -11.06
C ARG A 216 1.35 -2.97 -9.66
N ILE A 217 1.85 -1.75 -9.51
CA ILE A 217 2.01 -1.09 -8.21
C ILE A 217 0.71 -0.37 -7.88
N PHE A 218 0.12 -0.68 -6.72
CA PHE A 218 -1.13 -0.12 -6.24
C PHE A 218 -0.98 0.67 -4.97
N ASP A 219 0.11 0.41 -4.23
CA ASP A 219 0.47 1.03 -2.98
C ASP A 219 1.99 1.02 -2.82
N SER A 220 2.53 1.87 -1.96
CA SER A 220 3.96 1.87 -1.68
C SER A 220 4.24 2.30 -0.24
N HIS A 221 4.91 1.43 0.52
CA HIS A 221 5.52 1.80 1.78
C HIS A 221 6.86 2.47 1.52
N VAL A 222 6.96 3.73 1.87
CA VAL A 222 8.15 4.54 1.57
C VAL A 222 9.01 4.67 2.82
N LYS A 223 10.22 4.14 2.73
CA LYS A 223 11.27 4.24 3.75
C LYS A 223 12.55 4.72 3.09
N ASP A 224 13.15 5.76 3.61
CA ASP A 224 14.55 6.11 3.27
C ASP A 224 15.46 5.54 4.36
N LEU A 225 16.54 4.88 3.99
CA LEU A 225 17.38 4.12 4.91
C LEU A 225 18.82 4.61 4.92
N ASP A 226 19.51 4.47 6.06
CA ASP A 226 20.91 4.89 6.24
C ASP A 226 21.93 4.03 5.50
N ALA A 227 21.58 2.78 5.14
CA ALA A 227 22.47 1.85 4.46
C ALA A 227 21.74 1.04 3.37
N PHE A 228 22.47 0.64 2.32
CA PHE A 228 21.97 -0.21 1.23
C PHE A 228 22.50 -1.64 1.38
N GLY A 229 21.63 -2.62 1.20
CA GLY A 229 21.96 -4.05 1.30
C GLY A 229 22.10 -4.57 2.73
N GLU A 230 21.80 -3.75 3.72
CA GLU A 230 21.89 -4.11 5.13
C GLU A 230 20.50 -4.32 5.72
N ARG A 231 20.21 -5.56 6.18
CA ARG A 231 18.92 -5.91 6.77
C ARG A 231 18.55 -5.05 7.98
N GLY A 232 19.54 -4.57 8.73
CA GLY A 232 19.38 -3.76 9.93
C GLY A 232 19.35 -2.26 9.70
N ALA A 233 19.39 -1.81 8.43
CA ALA A 233 19.35 -0.39 8.07
C ALA A 233 18.16 0.34 8.68
N LYS A 234 18.39 1.57 9.14
CA LYS A 234 17.44 2.38 9.93
C LYS A 234 16.84 3.49 9.09
N ASP A 235 15.58 3.81 9.39
CA ASP A 235 14.85 4.89 8.74
C ASP A 235 15.54 6.25 8.91
N GLN A 236 15.52 7.02 7.84
CA GLN A 236 15.98 8.39 7.76
C GLN A 236 14.86 9.27 7.20
N VAL A 237 14.92 10.57 7.45
CA VAL A 237 14.02 11.52 6.80
C VAL A 237 14.19 11.42 5.28
N TRP A 238 13.10 11.41 4.54
CA TRP A 238 13.10 11.23 3.10
C TRP A 238 14.02 12.21 2.38
N GLY A 239 14.82 11.70 1.45
CA GLY A 239 15.82 12.45 0.69
C GLY A 239 17.18 12.57 1.40
N THR A 240 17.36 11.96 2.58
CA THR A 240 18.64 12.01 3.31
C THR A 240 19.35 10.66 3.43
N GLY A 241 18.69 9.57 3.02
CA GLY A 241 19.17 8.20 3.09
C GLY A 241 19.71 7.64 1.76
N LYS A 242 19.68 6.32 1.65
CA LYS A 242 20.25 5.53 0.55
C LYS A 242 19.17 4.89 -0.35
N SER A 243 17.89 5.18 -0.12
CA SER A 243 16.80 4.59 -0.92
C SER A 243 16.54 5.34 -2.23
N ASP A 244 17.20 6.49 -2.43
CA ASP A 244 17.04 7.36 -3.60
C ASP A 244 15.57 7.75 -3.85
N ILE A 245 14.91 8.23 -2.80
CA ILE A 245 13.50 8.60 -2.84
C ILE A 245 13.16 9.56 -4.00
N PRO A 246 14.00 10.58 -4.33
CA PRO A 246 13.73 11.43 -5.49
C PRO A 246 13.61 10.64 -6.80
N ALA A 247 14.51 9.69 -7.06
CA ALA A 247 14.45 8.86 -8.27
C ALA A 247 13.23 7.92 -8.27
N VAL A 248 12.87 7.37 -7.10
CA VAL A 248 11.67 6.55 -6.90
C VAL A 248 10.41 7.33 -7.28
N LEU A 249 10.23 8.54 -6.73
CA LEU A 249 9.03 9.35 -6.97
C LEU A 249 8.96 9.88 -8.40
N ASN A 250 10.09 10.22 -9.03
CA ASN A 250 10.12 10.58 -10.44
C ASN A 250 9.67 9.41 -11.31
N LEU A 251 10.15 8.20 -11.02
CA LEU A 251 9.78 7.01 -11.77
C LEU A 251 8.31 6.62 -11.58
N TYR A 252 7.76 6.79 -10.38
CA TYR A 252 6.34 6.63 -10.11
C TYR A 252 5.51 7.59 -10.97
N ALA A 253 5.86 8.88 -10.97
CA ALA A 253 5.16 9.89 -11.78
C ALA A 253 5.28 9.61 -13.29
N GLU A 254 6.45 9.19 -13.78
CA GLU A 254 6.68 8.75 -15.16
C GLU A 254 5.75 7.58 -15.55
N GLN A 255 5.51 6.65 -14.61
CA GLN A 255 4.62 5.51 -14.82
C GLN A 255 3.14 5.82 -14.59
N GLY A 256 2.79 7.06 -14.18
CA GLY A 256 1.43 7.48 -13.88
C GLY A 256 0.92 6.99 -12.52
N PHE A 257 1.80 6.53 -11.63
CA PHE A 257 1.46 6.16 -10.26
C PHE A 257 1.67 7.35 -9.33
N TYR A 258 0.60 7.81 -8.69
CA TYR A 258 0.61 8.94 -7.76
C TYR A 258 0.19 8.56 -6.33
N GLY A 259 0.38 7.33 -5.96
CA GLY A 259 0.07 6.79 -4.63
C GLY A 259 -1.18 5.89 -4.60
N PRO A 260 -1.52 5.39 -3.41
CA PRO A 260 -1.01 5.80 -2.08
C PRO A 260 0.50 5.66 -1.89
N LEU A 261 1.07 6.62 -1.14
CA LEU A 261 2.42 6.56 -0.60
C LEU A 261 2.32 6.62 0.91
N ASP A 262 2.66 5.53 1.57
CA ASP A 262 2.55 5.45 3.02
C ASP A 262 3.93 5.54 3.68
N VAL A 263 4.12 6.57 4.51
CA VAL A 263 5.27 6.57 5.41
C VAL A 263 5.12 5.34 6.31
N GLU A 264 6.10 4.46 6.28
CA GLU A 264 6.22 3.39 7.26
C GLU A 264 7.56 3.52 7.97
N TRP A 265 7.51 4.06 9.19
CA TRP A 265 8.67 4.37 10.02
C TRP A 265 8.86 3.31 11.08
N GLU A 266 10.01 2.63 11.09
CA GLU A 266 10.25 1.45 11.91
C GLU A 266 11.32 1.64 12.98
N LYS A 267 11.47 2.87 13.49
CA LYS A 267 12.32 3.14 14.65
C LYS A 267 11.70 4.17 15.57
N ASP A 268 12.12 4.21 16.83
CA ASP A 268 11.76 5.22 17.82
C ASP A 268 10.24 5.53 17.83
N TRP A 269 9.40 4.47 17.78
CA TRP A 269 7.95 4.55 17.55
C TRP A 269 7.19 5.50 18.47
N GLU A 270 7.70 5.77 19.69
CA GLU A 270 7.07 6.69 20.64
C GLU A 270 7.35 8.15 20.31
N THR A 271 8.48 8.43 19.66
CA THR A 271 8.99 9.77 19.37
C THR A 271 9.12 10.08 17.90
N SER A 272 8.62 9.22 17.00
CA SER A 272 8.76 9.31 15.55
C SER A 272 8.02 10.47 14.88
N LEU A 273 7.02 11.06 15.52
CA LEU A 273 6.15 12.09 14.93
C LEU A 273 6.92 13.25 14.25
N PRO A 274 7.98 13.86 14.84
CA PRO A 274 8.71 14.94 14.18
C PRO A 274 9.38 14.50 12.88
N ASP A 275 9.93 13.30 12.81
CA ASP A 275 10.62 12.80 11.61
C ASP A 275 9.64 12.38 10.53
N VAL A 276 8.51 11.76 10.89
CA VAL A 276 7.39 11.50 9.97
C VAL A 276 6.84 12.79 9.38
N THR A 277 6.71 13.85 10.22
CA THR A 277 6.30 15.18 9.76
C THR A 277 7.26 15.73 8.71
N LYS A 278 8.57 15.63 8.94
CA LYS A 278 9.58 16.06 7.96
C LYS A 278 9.50 15.29 6.65
N CYS A 279 9.20 13.98 6.68
CA CYS A 279 9.01 13.17 5.46
C CYS A 279 7.84 13.71 4.63
N LEU A 280 6.69 13.97 5.26
CA LEU A 280 5.51 14.50 4.57
C LEU A 280 5.68 15.96 4.12
N GLU A 281 6.39 16.79 4.89
CA GLU A 281 6.77 18.15 4.48
C GLU A 281 7.73 18.13 3.28
N TRP A 282 8.69 17.22 3.28
CA TRP A 282 9.59 17.01 2.15
C TRP A 282 8.79 16.63 0.89
N LEU A 283 7.86 15.66 1.00
CA LEU A 283 6.99 15.24 -0.10
C LEU A 283 6.12 16.40 -0.63
N LYS A 284 5.56 17.21 0.26
CA LYS A 284 4.73 18.38 -0.10
C LYS A 284 5.48 19.35 -1.02
N ASN A 285 6.78 19.48 -0.83
CA ASN A 285 7.64 20.37 -1.61
C ASN A 285 8.27 19.69 -2.83
N PHE A 286 8.23 18.37 -2.91
CA PHE A 286 8.77 17.63 -4.03
C PHE A 286 7.93 17.84 -5.29
N LYS A 287 8.61 18.09 -6.41
CA LYS A 287 7.99 18.21 -7.73
C LYS A 287 8.63 17.18 -8.64
N PRO A 288 7.85 16.21 -9.16
CA PRO A 288 8.38 15.27 -10.13
C PRO A 288 8.97 16.00 -11.34
N THR A 289 10.14 15.58 -11.76
CA THR A 289 10.73 16.03 -13.03
C THR A 289 9.99 15.36 -14.18
N LYS A 290 9.68 16.16 -15.22
CA LYS A 290 9.04 15.66 -16.44
C LYS A 290 10.03 14.91 -17.30
#